data_8d58560b7cfab9467cc9b476dcaff595
#
_entry.id   8d58560b7cfab9467cc9b476dcaff595
#
_cell.length_a   1.000
_cell.length_b   1.000
_cell.length_c   1.000
_cell.angle_alpha   90.00
_cell.angle_beta   90.00
_cell.angle_gamma   90.00
#
_symmetry.space_group_name_H-M   'P 1'
#
loop_
_entity.id
_entity.type
_entity.pdbx_description
1 polymer ?
#
loop_
_entity_poly.entity_id
_entity_poly.type
_entity_poly.pdbx_seq_one_letter_code
_entity_poly.pdbx_strand_id
1 'polypeptide(L)'
;MDNSKKLLGSISLITVSYLMSRILGFFREILLAQWTGVTSASDTLDLAFIIPDFLFYLSAGGYLAITLIPILSDLSKNKESELNDYFVSLLYGLSLIFIAISFLFFLFRYQIVSLLNVENPDLFIKLFTPIVFSQAFFFIGAILMSFQYFKNDFKYAALAPVIYNLSIILFGWFYSTSPESTVYGFAIGGLVGSVIGHLFLQILGAKNNGLIFKALRPKIEHVTQYIKISFPLIVGQSIAVVDEQLFRYFGSLLSTGSIASFRYARRVALIPVGVIAQAVGVASYPTLSKLFVDNKLDEFKLLIKKQLSALALINTGVLIIFLTNSENIIEIIYQRGLFSAEDTNRVSSIFMVVAFGLIPWSLNQIITRAYYVQKNYWFPVWVGTIITLITILILKILSNPSGESYAVIIISSLWVNTLILSFFLKIKNDRLIDRNLLLDFLKIFLVGLIGYFLIINFGFYSGGPFFELIFDTFFIFLLILMSLLVVKMKYINLKRTR
;
A
#
# COMPACT_ATOMS: atom_id res chain seq x y z
N MET A 1 20.91 17.40 -26.50
CA MET A 1 20.55 18.22 -25.31
C MET A 1 19.03 18.30 -25.07
N ASP A 2 18.17 18.19 -26.06
CA ASP A 2 16.72 18.33 -25.91
C ASP A 2 16.05 17.10 -25.24
N ASN A 3 16.51 15.89 -25.55
CA ASN A 3 15.95 14.65 -24.96
C ASN A 3 16.23 14.50 -23.46
N SER A 4 17.36 14.95 -22.96
CA SER A 4 17.70 14.89 -21.52
C SER A 4 16.90 15.90 -20.71
N LYS A 5 16.64 17.10 -21.25
CA LYS A 5 15.77 18.11 -20.61
C LYS A 5 14.30 17.66 -20.57
N LYS A 6 13.79 17.05 -21.64
CA LYS A 6 12.46 16.46 -21.67
C LYS A 6 12.32 15.31 -20.66
N LEU A 7 13.33 14.45 -20.57
CA LEU A 7 13.34 13.35 -19.60
C LEU A 7 13.36 13.87 -18.16
N LEU A 8 14.20 14.84 -17.85
CA LEU A 8 14.25 15.49 -16.52
C LEU A 8 12.92 16.18 -16.17
N GLY A 9 12.31 16.88 -17.12
CA GLY A 9 10.98 17.49 -16.93
C GLY A 9 9.88 16.45 -16.66
N SER A 10 9.90 15.31 -17.35
CA SER A 10 8.95 14.22 -17.11
C SER A 10 9.17 13.57 -15.73
N ILE A 11 10.42 13.32 -15.35
CA ILE A 11 10.77 12.76 -14.03
C ILE A 11 10.32 13.70 -12.91
N SER A 12 10.58 15.01 -13.04
CA SER A 12 10.16 15.99 -12.02
C SER A 12 8.64 16.06 -11.89
N LEU A 13 7.90 16.04 -13.01
CA LEU A 13 6.44 16.05 -13.00
C LEU A 13 5.87 14.80 -12.31
N ILE A 14 6.41 13.62 -12.62
CA ILE A 14 6.00 12.35 -11.98
C ILE A 14 6.24 12.43 -10.47
N THR A 15 7.43 12.88 -10.06
CA THR A 15 7.81 12.97 -8.64
C THR A 15 6.91 13.94 -7.88
N VAL A 16 6.67 15.13 -8.42
CA VAL A 16 5.80 16.14 -7.82
C VAL A 16 4.35 15.63 -7.74
N SER A 17 3.82 15.08 -8.83
CA SER A 17 2.43 14.56 -8.84
C SER A 17 2.26 13.39 -7.87
N TYR A 18 3.25 12.51 -7.76
CA TYR A 18 3.23 11.39 -6.82
C TYR A 18 3.26 11.86 -5.36
N LEU A 19 4.11 12.85 -5.04
CA LEU A 19 4.15 13.48 -3.71
C LEU A 19 2.83 14.20 -3.40
N MET A 20 2.32 14.99 -4.34
CA MET A 20 1.03 15.66 -4.17
C MET A 20 -0.10 14.66 -3.93
N SER A 21 -0.17 13.59 -4.69
CA SER A 21 -1.18 12.54 -4.50
C SER A 21 -1.11 11.90 -3.11
N ARG A 22 0.10 11.65 -2.60
CA ARG A 22 0.28 11.11 -1.25
C ARG A 22 -0.15 12.10 -0.16
N ILE A 23 0.24 13.36 -0.30
CA ILE A 23 -0.16 14.42 0.63
C ILE A 23 -1.67 14.59 0.62
N LEU A 24 -2.29 14.69 -0.57
CA LEU A 24 -3.74 14.78 -0.69
C LEU A 24 -4.46 13.54 -0.16
N GLY A 25 -3.91 12.35 -0.40
CA GLY A 25 -4.45 11.11 0.14
C GLY A 25 -4.42 11.06 1.66
N PHE A 26 -3.33 11.54 2.29
CA PHE A 26 -3.24 11.65 3.74
C PHE A 26 -4.17 12.74 4.29
N PHE A 27 -4.22 13.90 3.65
CA PHE A 27 -5.13 14.98 4.01
C PHE A 27 -6.61 14.56 3.91
N ARG A 28 -6.96 13.78 2.89
CA ARG A 28 -8.29 13.18 2.76
C ARG A 28 -8.66 12.31 3.97
N GLU A 29 -7.73 11.50 4.51
CA GLU A 29 -7.98 10.69 5.71
C GLU A 29 -8.19 11.56 6.96
N ILE A 30 -7.44 12.66 7.08
CA ILE A 30 -7.63 13.62 8.18
C ILE A 30 -9.03 14.26 8.10
N LEU A 31 -9.44 14.68 6.91
CA LEU A 31 -10.77 15.27 6.70
C LEU A 31 -11.89 14.25 6.93
N LEU A 32 -11.70 13.00 6.51
CA LEU A 32 -12.65 11.93 6.80
C LEU A 32 -12.81 11.75 8.31
N ALA A 33 -11.70 11.65 9.06
CA ALA A 33 -11.71 11.58 10.52
C ALA A 33 -12.44 12.78 11.14
N GLN A 34 -12.13 14.00 10.69
CA GLN A 34 -12.74 15.22 11.18
C GLN A 34 -14.26 15.26 10.97
N TRP A 35 -14.77 14.78 9.84
CA TRP A 35 -16.17 14.87 9.48
C TRP A 35 -17.01 13.65 9.87
N THR A 36 -16.38 12.53 10.18
CA THR A 36 -17.12 11.29 10.51
C THR A 36 -16.77 10.70 11.86
N GLY A 37 -15.61 11.03 12.44
CA GLY A 37 -15.12 10.40 13.67
C GLY A 37 -14.93 8.87 13.51
N VAL A 38 -15.03 8.17 14.62
CA VAL A 38 -14.99 6.70 14.71
C VAL A 38 -16.42 6.19 14.88
N THR A 39 -17.16 6.10 13.78
CA THR A 39 -18.60 5.82 13.76
C THR A 39 -18.97 4.65 12.87
N SER A 40 -20.22 4.17 12.98
CA SER A 40 -20.81 3.19 12.07
C SER A 40 -20.73 3.59 10.60
N ALA A 41 -20.84 4.90 10.29
CA ALA A 41 -20.72 5.40 8.92
C ALA A 41 -19.30 5.18 8.38
N SER A 42 -18.26 5.46 9.18
CA SER A 42 -16.86 5.22 8.78
C SER A 42 -16.54 3.73 8.64
N ASP A 43 -17.07 2.87 9.52
CA ASP A 43 -16.96 1.42 9.38
C ASP A 43 -17.67 0.90 8.11
N THR A 44 -18.86 1.41 7.82
CA THR A 44 -19.64 1.04 6.64
C THR A 44 -18.91 1.43 5.35
N LEU A 45 -18.24 2.59 5.33
CA LEU A 45 -17.39 2.98 4.19
C LEU A 45 -16.26 1.98 3.97
N ASP A 46 -15.56 1.59 5.03
CA ASP A 46 -14.47 0.61 4.95
C ASP A 46 -14.95 -0.76 4.46
N LEU A 47 -16.10 -1.21 4.94
CA LEU A 47 -16.72 -2.45 4.48
C LEU A 47 -17.11 -2.40 3.02
N ALA A 48 -17.62 -1.26 2.54
CA ALA A 48 -17.98 -1.08 1.14
C ALA A 48 -16.78 -1.18 0.19
N PHE A 49 -15.55 -0.98 0.69
CA PHE A 49 -14.31 -1.15 -0.08
C PHE A 49 -13.74 -2.57 -0.09
N ILE A 50 -14.24 -3.53 0.71
CA ILE A 50 -13.66 -4.89 0.78
C ILE A 50 -13.52 -5.52 -0.61
N ILE A 51 -14.61 -5.66 -1.35
CA ILE A 51 -14.61 -6.26 -2.69
C ILE A 51 -13.97 -5.34 -3.72
N PRO A 52 -14.30 -4.04 -3.79
CA PRO A 52 -13.66 -3.12 -4.72
C PRO A 52 -12.14 -3.05 -4.60
N ASP A 53 -11.58 -2.97 -3.40
CA ASP A 53 -10.12 -2.97 -3.22
C ASP A 53 -9.50 -4.28 -3.68
N PHE A 54 -10.14 -5.42 -3.39
CA PHE A 54 -9.66 -6.71 -3.89
C PHE A 54 -9.65 -6.74 -5.43
N LEU A 55 -10.69 -6.23 -6.08
CA LEU A 55 -10.74 -6.10 -7.53
C LEU A 55 -9.65 -5.15 -8.06
N PHE A 56 -9.38 -4.04 -7.37
CA PHE A 56 -8.30 -3.13 -7.73
C PHE A 56 -6.94 -3.83 -7.73
N TYR A 57 -6.64 -4.61 -6.70
CA TYR A 57 -5.37 -5.36 -6.64
C TYR A 57 -5.31 -6.50 -7.65
N LEU A 58 -6.42 -7.17 -7.93
CA LEU A 58 -6.49 -8.16 -9.01
C LEU A 58 -6.24 -7.55 -10.38
N SER A 59 -6.60 -6.30 -10.58
CA SER A 59 -6.72 -5.72 -11.91
C SER A 59 -5.64 -4.70 -12.26
N ALA A 60 -5.34 -3.79 -11.34
CA ALA A 60 -4.65 -2.54 -11.69
C ALA A 60 -3.40 -2.23 -10.88
N GLY A 61 -3.05 -2.97 -9.86
CA GLY A 61 -1.97 -2.68 -8.90
C GLY A 61 -0.57 -2.37 -9.47
N GLY A 62 -0.50 -1.68 -10.62
CA GLY A 62 0.75 -1.35 -11.34
C GLY A 62 1.27 -2.48 -12.26
N TYR A 63 0.64 -3.67 -12.23
CA TYR A 63 1.12 -4.85 -12.97
C TYR A 63 0.65 -4.90 -14.42
N LEU A 64 -0.45 -4.21 -14.74
CA LEU A 64 -0.89 -4.04 -16.12
C LEU A 64 0.24 -3.45 -16.99
N ALA A 65 0.90 -2.41 -16.52
CA ALA A 65 2.03 -1.81 -17.24
C ALA A 65 3.22 -2.77 -17.34
N ILE A 66 3.54 -3.51 -16.27
CA ILE A 66 4.68 -4.45 -16.24
C ILE A 66 4.51 -5.57 -17.26
N THR A 67 3.30 -6.07 -17.46
CA THR A 67 3.02 -7.14 -18.43
C THR A 67 2.78 -6.60 -19.83
N LEU A 68 2.13 -5.45 -19.96
CA LEU A 68 1.69 -4.93 -21.25
C LEU A 68 2.81 -4.21 -22.00
N ILE A 69 3.69 -3.46 -21.31
CA ILE A 69 4.78 -2.73 -21.96
C ILE A 69 5.72 -3.64 -22.76
N PRO A 70 6.20 -4.80 -22.24
CA PRO A 70 7.01 -5.72 -23.04
C PRO A 70 6.31 -6.24 -24.30
N ILE A 71 5.01 -6.56 -24.20
CA ILE A 71 4.21 -7.02 -25.34
C ILE A 71 4.10 -5.92 -26.40
N LEU A 72 3.78 -4.69 -25.99
CA LEU A 72 3.70 -3.55 -26.91
C LEU A 72 5.06 -3.21 -27.53
N SER A 73 6.15 -3.38 -26.76
CA SER A 73 7.50 -3.14 -27.26
C SER A 73 7.93 -4.17 -28.34
N ASP A 74 7.53 -5.43 -28.15
CA ASP A 74 7.77 -6.48 -29.14
C ASP A 74 6.95 -6.25 -30.41
N LEU A 75 5.66 -5.95 -30.26
CA LEU A 75 4.77 -5.62 -31.39
C LEU A 75 5.28 -4.39 -32.17
N SER A 76 5.74 -3.36 -31.47
CA SER A 76 6.28 -2.14 -32.10
C SER A 76 7.51 -2.42 -32.96
N LYS A 77 8.33 -3.39 -32.61
CA LYS A 77 9.52 -3.78 -33.39
C LYS A 77 9.21 -4.69 -34.56
N ASN A 78 8.32 -5.66 -34.34
CA ASN A 78 8.13 -6.75 -35.28
C ASN A 78 6.86 -6.60 -36.13
N LYS A 79 5.85 -5.87 -35.66
CA LYS A 79 4.51 -5.76 -36.27
C LYS A 79 3.85 -4.41 -35.95
N GLU A 80 4.49 -3.31 -36.26
CA GLU A 80 4.01 -1.96 -35.89
C GLU A 80 2.59 -1.65 -36.40
N SER A 81 2.24 -2.16 -37.59
CA SER A 81 0.89 -1.98 -38.16
C SER A 81 -0.22 -2.66 -37.35
N GLU A 82 0.10 -3.71 -36.58
CA GLU A 82 -0.86 -4.45 -35.74
C GLU A 82 -0.98 -3.89 -34.31
N LEU A 83 -0.03 -3.05 -33.88
CA LEU A 83 0.08 -2.57 -32.49
C LEU A 83 -1.20 -1.87 -32.03
N ASN A 84 -1.71 -0.94 -32.82
CA ASN A 84 -2.92 -0.19 -32.46
C ASN A 84 -4.15 -1.11 -32.37
N ASP A 85 -4.31 -2.02 -33.31
CA ASP A 85 -5.46 -2.94 -33.36
C ASP A 85 -5.38 -3.97 -32.22
N TYR A 86 -4.18 -4.46 -31.90
CA TYR A 86 -3.96 -5.30 -30.74
C TYR A 86 -4.35 -4.59 -29.44
N PHE A 87 -3.82 -3.36 -29.24
CA PHE A 87 -4.08 -2.61 -28.02
C PHE A 87 -5.56 -2.26 -27.85
N VAL A 88 -6.22 -1.78 -28.90
CA VAL A 88 -7.66 -1.43 -28.87
C VAL A 88 -8.53 -2.66 -28.64
N SER A 89 -8.18 -3.80 -29.28
CA SER A 89 -8.85 -5.07 -29.04
C SER A 89 -8.74 -5.53 -27.58
N LEU A 90 -7.55 -5.43 -27.02
CA LEU A 90 -7.29 -5.77 -25.62
C LEU A 90 -8.02 -4.80 -24.66
N LEU A 91 -7.95 -3.50 -24.93
CA LEU A 91 -8.64 -2.47 -24.14
C LEU A 91 -10.14 -2.76 -24.08
N TYR A 92 -10.78 -2.99 -25.20
CA TYR A 92 -12.23 -3.23 -25.24
C TYR A 92 -12.59 -4.58 -24.58
N GLY A 93 -11.83 -5.65 -24.84
CA GLY A 93 -12.09 -6.96 -24.27
C GLY A 93 -11.95 -6.97 -22.75
N LEU A 94 -10.88 -6.41 -22.22
CA LEU A 94 -10.67 -6.31 -20.79
C LEU A 94 -11.65 -5.34 -20.11
N SER A 95 -11.95 -4.20 -20.76
CA SER A 95 -12.95 -3.25 -20.25
C SER A 95 -14.33 -3.88 -20.13
N LEU A 96 -14.74 -4.66 -21.12
CA LEU A 96 -16.02 -5.40 -21.09
C LEU A 96 -16.07 -6.38 -19.92
N ILE A 97 -14.99 -7.14 -19.69
CA ILE A 97 -14.88 -8.08 -18.57
C ILE A 97 -15.01 -7.35 -17.23
N PHE A 98 -14.30 -6.22 -17.04
CA PHE A 98 -14.35 -5.50 -15.76
C PHE A 98 -15.65 -4.75 -15.52
N ILE A 99 -16.26 -4.22 -16.56
CA ILE A 99 -17.61 -3.64 -16.48
C ILE A 99 -18.62 -4.74 -16.11
N ALA A 100 -18.52 -5.92 -16.74
CA ALA A 100 -19.37 -7.06 -16.42
C ALA A 100 -19.19 -7.56 -14.99
N ILE A 101 -17.94 -7.63 -14.50
CA ILE A 101 -17.63 -7.99 -13.11
C ILE A 101 -18.21 -6.94 -12.13
N SER A 102 -18.02 -5.64 -12.40
CA SER A 102 -18.59 -4.58 -11.57
C SER A 102 -20.12 -4.62 -11.56
N PHE A 103 -20.73 -4.88 -12.72
CA PHE A 103 -22.18 -5.03 -12.82
C PHE A 103 -22.67 -6.30 -12.08
N LEU A 104 -21.94 -7.40 -12.13
CA LEU A 104 -22.25 -8.61 -11.39
C LEU A 104 -22.25 -8.33 -9.87
N PHE A 105 -21.23 -7.66 -9.36
CA PHE A 105 -21.20 -7.27 -7.94
C PHE A 105 -22.30 -6.30 -7.56
N PHE A 106 -22.66 -5.39 -8.46
CA PHE A 106 -23.83 -4.52 -8.28
C PHE A 106 -25.12 -5.32 -8.19
N LEU A 107 -25.34 -6.33 -9.03
CA LEU A 107 -26.51 -7.21 -8.95
C LEU A 107 -26.59 -7.98 -7.63
N PHE A 108 -25.44 -8.47 -7.15
CA PHE A 108 -25.34 -9.25 -5.91
C PHE A 108 -25.13 -8.40 -4.64
N ARG A 109 -25.26 -7.06 -4.70
CA ARG A 109 -25.01 -6.17 -3.55
C ARG A 109 -25.79 -6.50 -2.28
N TYR A 110 -27.04 -6.97 -2.40
CA TYR A 110 -27.87 -7.37 -1.26
C TYR A 110 -27.36 -8.67 -0.64
N GLN A 111 -26.93 -9.63 -1.44
CA GLN A 111 -26.33 -10.87 -0.96
C GLN A 111 -24.97 -10.61 -0.28
N ILE A 112 -24.20 -9.66 -0.81
CA ILE A 112 -22.93 -9.23 -0.20
C ILE A 112 -23.19 -8.65 1.19
N VAL A 113 -24.17 -7.78 1.34
CA VAL A 113 -24.57 -7.24 2.65
C VAL A 113 -24.89 -8.35 3.65
N SER A 114 -25.63 -9.39 3.23
CA SER A 114 -26.00 -10.49 4.10
C SER A 114 -24.80 -11.38 4.53
N LEU A 115 -23.69 -11.34 3.77
CA LEU A 115 -22.45 -12.06 4.11
C LEU A 115 -21.53 -11.25 5.03
N LEU A 116 -21.71 -9.94 5.08
CA LEU A 116 -20.96 -9.02 5.92
C LEU A 116 -21.85 -8.58 7.09
N ASN A 117 -21.30 -8.54 8.29
CA ASN A 117 -22.03 -8.04 9.45
C ASN A 117 -22.08 -6.50 9.42
N VAL A 118 -22.92 -5.96 8.52
CA VAL A 118 -23.05 -4.52 8.29
C VAL A 118 -24.11 -3.94 9.23
N GLU A 119 -23.74 -2.97 10.04
CA GLU A 119 -24.66 -2.31 10.98
C GLU A 119 -25.74 -1.48 10.25
N ASN A 120 -25.35 -0.83 9.13
CA ASN A 120 -26.26 -0.02 8.31
C ASN A 120 -26.30 -0.53 6.85
N PRO A 121 -27.15 -1.53 6.54
CA PRO A 121 -27.26 -2.14 5.20
C PRO A 121 -27.62 -1.14 4.09
N ASP A 122 -28.52 -0.20 4.37
CA ASP A 122 -28.95 0.80 3.37
C ASP A 122 -27.82 1.76 3.01
N LEU A 123 -27.08 2.20 4.00
CA LEU A 123 -25.88 3.03 3.77
C LEU A 123 -24.84 2.25 2.98
N PHE A 124 -24.58 0.98 3.36
CA PHE A 124 -23.64 0.14 2.60
C PHE A 124 -23.99 0.08 1.11
N ILE A 125 -25.25 -0.21 0.77
CA ILE A 125 -25.70 -0.31 -0.62
C ILE A 125 -25.51 1.03 -1.36
N LYS A 126 -25.80 2.17 -0.70
CA LYS A 126 -25.60 3.51 -1.25
C LYS A 126 -24.12 3.77 -1.53
N LEU A 127 -23.21 3.34 -0.66
CA LEU A 127 -21.75 3.51 -0.81
C LEU A 127 -21.17 2.52 -1.81
N PHE A 128 -21.53 1.25 -1.71
CA PHE A 128 -21.00 0.17 -2.53
C PHE A 128 -21.25 0.39 -4.03
N THR A 129 -22.43 0.90 -4.39
CA THR A 129 -22.80 1.13 -5.79
C THR A 129 -21.81 2.06 -6.52
N PRO A 130 -21.57 3.31 -6.11
CA PRO A 130 -20.57 4.16 -6.78
C PRO A 130 -19.15 3.61 -6.68
N ILE A 131 -18.78 2.98 -5.56
CA ILE A 131 -17.43 2.45 -5.35
C ILE A 131 -17.14 1.28 -6.30
N VAL A 132 -18.07 0.33 -6.47
CA VAL A 132 -17.86 -0.81 -7.38
C VAL A 132 -17.73 -0.40 -8.84
N PHE A 133 -18.53 0.59 -9.29
CA PHE A 133 -18.41 1.12 -10.65
C PHE A 133 -17.14 1.94 -10.86
N SER A 134 -16.63 2.63 -9.82
CA SER A 134 -15.35 3.35 -9.90
C SER A 134 -14.18 2.41 -10.28
N GLN A 135 -14.24 1.14 -9.86
CA GLN A 135 -13.20 0.15 -10.16
C GLN A 135 -13.10 -0.16 -11.65
N ALA A 136 -14.21 -0.19 -12.39
CA ALA A 136 -14.17 -0.37 -13.83
C ALA A 136 -13.39 0.77 -14.52
N PHE A 137 -13.59 2.02 -14.07
CA PHE A 137 -12.87 3.18 -14.61
C PHE A 137 -11.39 3.18 -14.22
N PHE A 138 -11.06 2.77 -13.00
CA PHE A 138 -9.66 2.57 -12.58
C PHE A 138 -8.95 1.57 -13.49
N PHE A 139 -9.61 0.45 -13.76
CA PHE A 139 -9.03 -0.58 -14.62
C PHE A 139 -8.82 -0.12 -16.06
N ILE A 140 -9.84 0.50 -16.66
CA ILE A 140 -9.75 1.08 -18.01
C ILE A 140 -8.62 2.11 -18.07
N GLY A 141 -8.53 2.97 -17.05
CA GLY A 141 -7.47 3.95 -16.89
C GLY A 141 -6.09 3.32 -16.82
N ALA A 142 -5.93 2.25 -16.06
CA ALA A 142 -4.64 1.56 -15.93
C ALA A 142 -4.15 0.95 -17.25
N ILE A 143 -5.06 0.41 -18.08
CA ILE A 143 -4.72 -0.04 -19.45
C ILE A 143 -4.25 1.15 -20.28
N LEU A 144 -5.01 2.24 -20.31
CA LEU A 144 -4.67 3.45 -21.09
C LEU A 144 -3.35 4.08 -20.61
N MET A 145 -3.09 4.09 -19.30
CA MET A 145 -1.82 4.55 -18.73
C MET A 145 -0.64 3.68 -19.21
N SER A 146 -0.81 2.37 -19.34
CA SER A 146 0.24 1.48 -19.82
C SER A 146 0.68 1.80 -21.25
N PHE A 147 -0.25 2.24 -22.12
CA PHE A 147 0.06 2.73 -23.46
C PHE A 147 0.87 4.04 -23.42
N GLN A 148 0.50 4.96 -22.55
CA GLN A 148 1.24 6.22 -22.37
C GLN A 148 2.65 5.94 -21.82
N TYR A 149 2.80 5.03 -20.86
CA TYR A 149 4.11 4.61 -20.34
C TYR A 149 4.98 3.95 -21.42
N PHE A 150 4.38 3.12 -22.29
CA PHE A 150 5.06 2.57 -23.46
C PHE A 150 5.57 3.68 -24.40
N LYS A 151 4.82 4.77 -24.56
CA LYS A 151 5.21 5.96 -25.35
C LYS A 151 6.11 6.93 -24.58
N ASN A 152 6.54 6.61 -23.36
CA ASN A 152 7.32 7.46 -22.45
C ASN A 152 6.65 8.81 -22.10
N ASP A 153 5.31 8.87 -22.16
CA ASP A 153 4.51 10.00 -21.66
C ASP A 153 3.84 9.63 -20.32
N PHE A 154 4.16 10.38 -19.29
CA PHE A 154 3.67 10.15 -17.94
C PHE A 154 2.73 11.27 -17.46
N LYS A 155 2.53 12.31 -18.25
CA LYS A 155 1.86 13.54 -17.83
C LYS A 155 0.43 13.30 -17.35
N TYR A 156 -0.39 12.64 -18.14
CA TYR A 156 -1.81 12.42 -17.81
C TYR A 156 -1.96 11.34 -16.74
N ALA A 157 -1.13 10.31 -16.78
CA ALA A 157 -1.11 9.25 -15.79
C ALA A 157 -0.77 9.79 -14.39
N ALA A 158 0.20 10.71 -14.29
CA ALA A 158 0.62 11.31 -13.03
C ALA A 158 -0.46 12.20 -12.38
N LEU A 159 -1.35 12.80 -13.18
CA LEU A 159 -2.42 13.66 -12.68
C LEU A 159 -3.66 12.90 -12.17
N ALA A 160 -3.87 11.66 -12.62
CA ALA A 160 -5.07 10.90 -12.27
C ALA A 160 -5.28 10.73 -10.75
N PRO A 161 -4.29 10.31 -9.95
CA PRO A 161 -4.47 10.18 -8.51
C PRO A 161 -4.69 11.51 -7.78
N VAL A 162 -4.18 12.62 -8.34
CA VAL A 162 -4.39 13.97 -7.78
C VAL A 162 -5.86 14.37 -7.97
N ILE A 163 -6.38 14.21 -9.19
CA ILE A 163 -7.80 14.52 -9.51
C ILE A 163 -8.72 13.63 -8.67
N TYR A 164 -8.40 12.35 -8.53
CA TYR A 164 -9.17 11.41 -7.72
C TYR A 164 -9.28 11.86 -6.25
N ASN A 165 -8.16 12.16 -5.61
CA ASN A 165 -8.18 12.61 -4.22
C ASN A 165 -8.87 13.96 -4.05
N LEU A 166 -8.65 14.92 -4.96
CA LEU A 166 -9.34 16.22 -4.93
C LEU A 166 -10.86 16.05 -5.08
N SER A 167 -11.33 15.19 -6.00
CA SER A 167 -12.75 14.91 -6.16
C SER A 167 -13.37 14.37 -4.89
N ILE A 168 -12.72 13.41 -4.24
CA ILE A 168 -13.21 12.83 -2.98
C ILE A 168 -13.30 13.91 -1.90
N ILE A 169 -12.27 14.74 -1.74
CA ILE A 169 -12.25 15.83 -0.76
C ILE A 169 -13.37 16.82 -1.03
N LEU A 170 -13.53 17.27 -2.28
CA LEU A 170 -14.55 18.25 -2.66
C LEU A 170 -15.97 17.72 -2.43
N PHE A 171 -16.26 16.51 -2.86
CA PHE A 171 -17.59 15.92 -2.64
C PHE A 171 -17.82 15.59 -1.16
N GLY A 172 -16.81 15.12 -0.44
CA GLY A 172 -16.88 14.91 1.01
C GLY A 172 -17.20 16.20 1.75
N TRP A 173 -16.53 17.30 1.39
CA TRP A 173 -16.80 18.62 1.97
C TRP A 173 -18.22 19.09 1.63
N PHE A 174 -18.66 18.93 0.37
CA PHE A 174 -19.99 19.38 -0.05
C PHE A 174 -21.11 18.61 0.67
N TYR A 175 -20.87 17.34 1.03
CA TYR A 175 -21.81 16.48 1.74
C TYR A 175 -21.54 16.40 3.26
N SER A 176 -20.70 17.24 3.84
CA SER A 176 -20.27 17.16 5.27
C SER A 176 -21.34 17.67 6.27
N THR A 177 -22.60 17.28 6.09
CA THR A 177 -23.72 17.63 6.97
C THR A 177 -23.98 16.61 8.06
N SER A 178 -23.65 15.34 7.83
CA SER A 178 -23.68 14.24 8.78
C SER A 178 -22.61 13.20 8.42
N PRO A 179 -22.19 12.28 9.32
CA PRO A 179 -21.26 11.20 8.99
C PRO A 179 -21.70 10.37 7.80
N GLU A 180 -22.97 9.96 7.73
CA GLU A 180 -23.54 9.16 6.64
C GLU A 180 -23.52 9.92 5.31
N SER A 181 -23.89 11.20 5.34
CA SER A 181 -23.84 12.06 4.15
C SER A 181 -22.40 12.25 3.68
N THR A 182 -21.47 12.49 4.59
CA THR A 182 -20.05 12.66 4.29
C THR A 182 -19.47 11.43 3.60
N VAL A 183 -19.66 10.22 4.14
CA VAL A 183 -19.13 9.00 3.50
C VAL A 183 -19.78 8.74 2.14
N TYR A 184 -21.05 9.12 1.97
CA TYR A 184 -21.68 9.10 0.65
C TYR A 184 -21.03 10.08 -0.33
N GLY A 185 -20.73 11.31 0.13
CA GLY A 185 -19.95 12.29 -0.66
C GLY A 185 -18.58 11.72 -1.05
N PHE A 186 -17.87 11.03 -0.15
CA PHE A 186 -16.62 10.35 -0.47
C PHE A 186 -16.77 9.28 -1.55
N ALA A 187 -17.83 8.48 -1.50
CA ALA A 187 -18.11 7.44 -2.48
C ALA A 187 -18.43 8.05 -3.87
N ILE A 188 -19.27 9.08 -3.94
CA ILE A 188 -19.58 9.80 -5.18
C ILE A 188 -18.35 10.53 -5.71
N GLY A 189 -17.58 11.21 -4.84
CA GLY A 189 -16.33 11.87 -5.21
C GLY A 189 -15.31 10.87 -5.80
N GLY A 190 -15.25 9.66 -5.25
CA GLY A 190 -14.46 8.55 -5.78
C GLY A 190 -14.90 8.13 -7.19
N LEU A 191 -16.22 8.01 -7.43
CA LEU A 191 -16.76 7.72 -8.76
C LEU A 191 -16.44 8.84 -9.74
N VAL A 192 -16.75 10.09 -9.40
CA VAL A 192 -16.50 11.26 -10.27
C VAL A 192 -15.00 11.41 -10.56
N GLY A 193 -14.15 11.28 -9.53
CA GLY A 193 -12.70 11.35 -9.69
C GLY A 193 -12.14 10.22 -10.55
N SER A 194 -12.70 9.02 -10.48
CA SER A 194 -12.33 7.91 -11.36
C SER A 194 -12.74 8.15 -12.82
N VAL A 195 -13.93 8.68 -13.04
CA VAL A 195 -14.42 9.03 -14.39
C VAL A 195 -13.55 10.14 -15.00
N ILE A 196 -13.28 11.22 -14.27
CA ILE A 196 -12.49 12.34 -14.80
C ILE A 196 -11.02 11.95 -14.92
N GLY A 197 -10.41 11.44 -13.84
CA GLY A 197 -8.96 11.16 -13.75
C GLY A 197 -8.53 9.89 -14.48
N HIS A 198 -9.28 8.79 -14.31
CA HIS A 198 -8.88 7.49 -14.84
C HIS A 198 -9.56 7.11 -16.17
N LEU A 199 -10.67 7.73 -16.55
CA LEU A 199 -11.26 7.49 -17.85
C LEU A 199 -10.97 8.65 -18.81
N PHE A 200 -11.58 9.82 -18.62
CA PHE A 200 -11.49 10.91 -19.59
C PHE A 200 -10.07 11.42 -19.79
N LEU A 201 -9.35 11.69 -18.72
CA LEU A 201 -7.97 12.17 -18.79
C LEU A 201 -7.05 11.16 -19.46
N GLN A 202 -7.24 9.86 -19.20
CA GLN A 202 -6.41 8.81 -19.81
C GLN A 202 -6.76 8.56 -21.28
N ILE A 203 -8.03 8.72 -21.69
CA ILE A 203 -8.41 8.72 -23.11
C ILE A 203 -7.72 9.87 -23.86
N LEU A 204 -7.71 11.08 -23.27
CA LEU A 204 -7.00 12.22 -23.86
C LEU A 204 -5.49 11.95 -23.96
N GLY A 205 -4.89 11.41 -22.89
CA GLY A 205 -3.47 11.05 -22.89
C GLY A 205 -3.12 10.00 -23.95
N ALA A 206 -3.93 8.96 -24.09
CA ALA A 206 -3.72 7.91 -25.09
C ALA A 206 -3.87 8.45 -26.52
N LYS A 207 -4.89 9.28 -26.77
CA LYS A 207 -5.07 9.95 -28.08
C LYS A 207 -3.88 10.85 -28.44
N ASN A 208 -3.42 11.67 -27.51
CA ASN A 208 -2.27 12.55 -27.73
C ASN A 208 -0.97 11.78 -27.99
N ASN A 209 -0.90 10.52 -27.56
CA ASN A 209 0.21 9.60 -27.83
C ASN A 209 -0.02 8.73 -29.08
N GLY A 210 -1.00 9.07 -29.92
CA GLY A 210 -1.22 8.44 -31.21
C GLY A 210 -2.10 7.18 -31.17
N LEU A 211 -2.82 6.90 -30.06
CA LEU A 211 -3.80 5.82 -30.04
C LEU A 211 -5.03 6.21 -30.87
N ILE A 212 -5.37 5.37 -31.84
CA ILE A 212 -6.54 5.54 -32.69
C ILE A 212 -7.64 4.59 -32.21
N PHE A 213 -8.73 5.13 -31.67
CA PHE A 213 -9.88 4.35 -31.26
C PHE A 213 -10.69 3.96 -32.50
N LYS A 214 -10.62 2.68 -32.85
CA LYS A 214 -11.39 2.11 -33.98
C LYS A 214 -12.53 1.27 -33.43
N ALA A 215 -13.62 1.14 -34.19
CA ALA A 215 -14.70 0.21 -33.90
C ALA A 215 -14.22 -1.24 -34.22
N LEU A 216 -13.55 -1.88 -33.30
CA LEU A 216 -13.05 -3.24 -33.43
C LEU A 216 -13.83 -4.18 -32.50
N ARG A 217 -14.09 -5.40 -32.98
CA ARG A 217 -14.53 -6.48 -32.08
C ARG A 217 -13.32 -7.01 -31.30
N PRO A 218 -13.41 -7.15 -29.96
CA PRO A 218 -12.31 -7.72 -29.19
C PRO A 218 -11.97 -9.13 -29.66
N LYS A 219 -10.70 -9.39 -29.94
CA LYS A 219 -10.23 -10.76 -30.27
C LYS A 219 -9.98 -11.50 -28.95
N ILE A 220 -10.71 -12.58 -28.72
CA ILE A 220 -10.60 -13.40 -27.49
C ILE A 220 -9.17 -13.90 -27.30
N GLU A 221 -8.46 -14.19 -28.37
CA GLU A 221 -7.07 -14.64 -28.35
C GLU A 221 -6.14 -13.64 -27.66
N HIS A 222 -6.23 -12.34 -27.98
CA HIS A 222 -5.43 -11.29 -27.35
C HIS A 222 -5.70 -11.18 -25.86
N VAL A 223 -6.99 -11.26 -25.47
CA VAL A 223 -7.42 -11.17 -24.08
C VAL A 223 -6.92 -12.38 -23.27
N THR A 224 -7.12 -13.60 -23.80
CA THR A 224 -6.70 -14.82 -23.10
C THR A 224 -5.19 -14.95 -22.98
N GLN A 225 -4.44 -14.56 -24.02
CA GLN A 225 -2.97 -14.51 -23.97
C GLN A 225 -2.51 -13.54 -22.85
N TYR A 226 -3.07 -12.34 -22.80
CA TYR A 226 -2.74 -11.37 -21.77
C TYR A 226 -3.07 -11.89 -20.36
N ILE A 227 -4.27 -12.45 -20.16
CA ILE A 227 -4.68 -12.99 -18.84
C ILE A 227 -3.72 -14.11 -18.40
N LYS A 228 -3.34 -15.03 -19.28
CA LYS A 228 -2.39 -16.11 -18.96
C LYS A 228 -1.04 -15.61 -18.47
N ILE A 229 -0.52 -14.53 -19.10
CA ILE A 229 0.77 -13.92 -18.70
C ILE A 229 0.65 -13.17 -17.37
N SER A 230 -0.48 -12.49 -17.15
CA SER A 230 -0.69 -11.63 -15.99
C SER A 230 -1.14 -12.39 -14.74
N PHE A 231 -1.77 -13.55 -14.88
CA PHE A 231 -2.40 -14.30 -13.80
C PHE A 231 -1.48 -14.59 -12.60
N PRO A 232 -0.22 -15.05 -12.77
CA PRO A 232 0.66 -15.29 -11.62
C PRO A 232 0.98 -14.02 -10.82
N LEU A 233 1.10 -12.87 -11.50
CA LEU A 233 1.37 -11.58 -10.87
C LEU A 233 0.14 -11.07 -10.12
N ILE A 234 -1.04 -11.24 -10.71
CA ILE A 234 -2.33 -10.88 -10.11
C ILE A 234 -2.50 -11.61 -8.77
N VAL A 235 -2.34 -12.93 -8.77
CA VAL A 235 -2.48 -13.76 -7.55
C VAL A 235 -1.46 -13.33 -6.49
N GLY A 236 -0.20 -13.13 -6.87
CA GLY A 236 0.86 -12.73 -5.95
C GLY A 236 0.59 -11.41 -5.23
N GLN A 237 -0.09 -10.48 -5.88
CA GLN A 237 -0.37 -9.16 -5.30
C GLN A 237 -1.62 -9.13 -4.41
N SER A 238 -2.60 -9.96 -4.70
CA SER A 238 -3.81 -10.05 -3.89
C SER A 238 -3.52 -10.40 -2.43
N ILE A 239 -2.42 -11.15 -2.19
CA ILE A 239 -2.00 -11.54 -0.84
C ILE A 239 -1.39 -10.37 -0.06
N ALA A 240 -0.80 -9.40 -0.72
CA ALA A 240 -0.11 -8.28 -0.06
C ALA A 240 -1.05 -7.34 0.74
N VAL A 241 -2.35 -7.45 0.55
CA VAL A 241 -3.37 -6.58 1.19
C VAL A 241 -4.36 -7.35 2.07
N VAL A 242 -4.08 -8.62 2.27
CA VAL A 242 -5.01 -9.49 3.03
C VAL A 242 -5.13 -9.05 4.48
N ASP A 243 -4.07 -8.52 5.10
CA ASP A 243 -4.08 -8.01 6.47
C ASP A 243 -5.20 -6.98 6.69
N GLU A 244 -5.35 -6.01 5.78
CA GLU A 244 -6.40 -5.00 5.85
C GLU A 244 -7.79 -5.60 5.63
N GLN A 245 -7.93 -6.50 4.65
CA GLN A 245 -9.22 -7.14 4.37
C GLN A 245 -9.68 -8.06 5.50
N LEU A 246 -8.75 -8.76 6.15
CA LEU A 246 -9.05 -9.57 7.33
C LEU A 246 -9.58 -8.70 8.46
N PHE A 247 -8.94 -7.55 8.73
CA PHE A 247 -9.44 -6.69 9.78
C PHE A 247 -10.80 -6.08 9.45
N ARG A 248 -11.07 -5.69 8.21
CA ARG A 248 -12.39 -5.20 7.79
C ARG A 248 -13.47 -6.24 8.04
N TYR A 249 -13.24 -7.50 7.60
CA TYR A 249 -14.22 -8.56 7.77
C TYR A 249 -14.42 -8.95 9.24
N PHE A 250 -13.35 -9.27 9.96
CA PHE A 250 -13.44 -9.67 11.36
C PHE A 250 -13.78 -8.49 12.28
N GLY A 251 -13.33 -7.28 11.95
CA GLY A 251 -13.68 -6.06 12.67
C GLY A 251 -15.17 -5.72 12.60
N SER A 252 -15.89 -6.17 11.56
CA SER A 252 -17.34 -6.02 11.48
C SER A 252 -18.11 -6.85 12.51
N LEU A 253 -17.43 -7.81 13.14
CA LEU A 253 -17.98 -8.62 14.23
C LEU A 253 -17.75 -7.99 15.62
N LEU A 254 -17.03 -6.87 15.68
CA LEU A 254 -16.70 -6.13 16.91
C LEU A 254 -17.66 -4.95 17.12
N SER A 255 -17.38 -4.16 18.16
CA SER A 255 -18.12 -2.93 18.43
C SER A 255 -17.93 -1.91 17.31
N THR A 256 -18.96 -1.08 17.10
CA THR A 256 -18.97 0.06 16.18
C THR A 256 -17.70 0.89 16.27
N GLY A 257 -17.13 1.29 15.14
CA GLY A 257 -15.89 2.08 15.05
C GLY A 257 -14.61 1.25 15.09
N SER A 258 -14.68 -0.09 15.27
CA SER A 258 -13.46 -0.92 15.32
C SER A 258 -12.70 -0.93 13.99
N ILE A 259 -13.40 -1.00 12.87
CA ILE A 259 -12.79 -1.01 11.54
C ILE A 259 -12.11 0.33 11.24
N ALA A 260 -12.84 1.44 11.50
CA ALA A 260 -12.31 2.79 11.32
C ALA A 260 -11.09 3.05 12.21
N SER A 261 -11.14 2.60 13.48
CA SER A 261 -9.99 2.73 14.40
C SER A 261 -8.74 2.03 13.87
N PHE A 262 -8.88 0.79 13.37
CA PHE A 262 -7.75 0.08 12.76
C PHE A 262 -7.25 0.78 11.49
N ARG A 263 -8.15 1.28 10.65
CA ARG A 263 -7.77 2.01 9.44
C ARG A 263 -6.97 3.26 9.76
N TYR A 264 -7.43 4.09 10.71
CA TYR A 264 -6.69 5.31 11.12
C TYR A 264 -5.32 4.94 11.71
N ALA A 265 -5.26 3.96 12.61
CA ALA A 265 -4.01 3.48 13.19
C ALA A 265 -3.03 2.96 12.12
N ARG A 266 -3.51 2.09 11.22
CA ARG A 266 -2.71 1.51 10.14
C ARG A 266 -2.21 2.57 9.16
N ARG A 267 -3.02 3.57 8.85
CA ARG A 267 -2.65 4.64 7.92
C ARG A 267 -1.45 5.43 8.44
N VAL A 268 -1.41 5.75 9.74
CA VAL A 268 -0.27 6.41 10.38
C VAL A 268 0.95 5.48 10.43
N ALA A 269 0.76 4.23 10.84
CA ALA A 269 1.85 3.25 10.93
C ALA A 269 2.55 2.98 9.59
N LEU A 270 1.84 3.09 8.47
CA LEU A 270 2.39 2.87 7.13
C LEU A 270 3.12 4.07 6.52
N ILE A 271 3.08 5.27 7.12
CA ILE A 271 3.78 6.45 6.60
C ILE A 271 5.28 6.17 6.41
N PRO A 272 6.02 5.68 7.43
CA PRO A 272 7.45 5.41 7.30
C PRO A 272 7.75 4.30 6.26
N VAL A 273 6.90 3.28 6.19
CA VAL A 273 7.04 2.21 5.18
C VAL A 273 6.99 2.79 3.78
N GLY A 274 6.00 3.64 3.52
CA GLY A 274 5.81 4.29 2.23
C GLY A 274 6.92 5.27 1.84
N VAL A 275 7.49 5.98 2.82
CA VAL A 275 8.53 6.99 2.57
C VAL A 275 9.92 6.35 2.50
N ILE A 276 10.26 5.44 3.42
CA ILE A 276 11.62 4.92 3.55
C ILE A 276 11.75 3.56 2.87
N ALA A 277 10.98 2.56 3.30
CA ALA A 277 11.20 1.19 2.86
C ALA A 277 10.85 0.98 1.37
N GLN A 278 9.76 1.59 0.91
CA GLN A 278 9.37 1.53 -0.49
C GLN A 278 10.37 2.26 -1.39
N ALA A 279 10.88 3.43 -0.97
CA ALA A 279 11.90 4.16 -1.71
C ALA A 279 13.20 3.34 -1.85
N VAL A 280 13.70 2.76 -0.74
CA VAL A 280 14.87 1.87 -0.76
C VAL A 280 14.64 0.67 -1.66
N GLY A 281 13.49 0.01 -1.53
CA GLY A 281 13.15 -1.17 -2.33
C GLY A 281 13.06 -0.89 -3.83
N VAL A 282 12.44 0.22 -4.24
CA VAL A 282 12.31 0.60 -5.66
C VAL A 282 13.66 1.02 -6.24
N ALA A 283 14.41 1.88 -5.53
CA ALA A 283 15.70 2.39 -6.01
C ALA A 283 16.76 1.29 -6.12
N SER A 284 16.73 0.29 -5.26
CA SER A 284 17.72 -0.80 -5.27
C SER A 284 17.40 -1.95 -6.23
N TYR A 285 16.15 -2.08 -6.67
CA TYR A 285 15.71 -3.22 -7.49
C TYR A 285 16.50 -3.40 -8.79
N PRO A 286 16.80 -2.33 -9.58
CA PRO A 286 17.64 -2.46 -10.78
C PRO A 286 19.05 -2.96 -10.46
N THR A 287 19.66 -2.44 -9.37
CA THR A 287 20.99 -2.87 -8.93
C THR A 287 20.99 -4.33 -8.48
N LEU A 288 19.99 -4.75 -7.69
CA LEU A 288 19.82 -6.15 -7.30
C LEU A 288 19.67 -7.05 -8.52
N SER A 289 18.85 -6.67 -9.50
CA SER A 289 18.64 -7.42 -10.73
C SER A 289 19.95 -7.56 -11.53
N LYS A 290 20.71 -6.47 -11.66
CA LYS A 290 22.00 -6.47 -12.37
C LYS A 290 23.01 -7.38 -11.67
N LEU A 291 23.18 -7.26 -10.35
CA LEU A 291 24.11 -8.09 -9.57
C LEU A 291 23.79 -9.59 -9.71
N PHE A 292 22.49 -9.92 -9.74
CA PHE A 292 22.06 -11.31 -9.92
C PHE A 292 22.35 -11.83 -11.32
N VAL A 293 22.04 -11.05 -12.39
CA VAL A 293 22.31 -11.41 -13.79
C VAL A 293 23.81 -11.53 -14.05
N ASP A 294 24.62 -10.62 -13.49
CA ASP A 294 26.09 -10.62 -13.60
C ASP A 294 26.74 -11.73 -12.74
N ASN A 295 25.94 -12.59 -12.08
CA ASN A 295 26.38 -13.66 -11.18
C ASN A 295 27.26 -13.19 -10.00
N LYS A 296 27.12 -11.90 -9.60
CA LYS A 296 27.79 -11.30 -8.43
C LYS A 296 26.98 -11.55 -7.16
N LEU A 297 26.77 -12.84 -6.83
CA LEU A 297 25.85 -13.26 -5.79
C LEU A 297 26.28 -12.84 -4.38
N ASP A 298 27.57 -12.68 -4.12
CA ASP A 298 28.06 -12.21 -2.82
C ASP A 298 27.78 -10.73 -2.60
N GLU A 299 27.93 -9.90 -3.66
CA GLU A 299 27.55 -8.47 -3.62
C GLU A 299 26.02 -8.33 -3.49
N PHE A 300 25.25 -9.15 -4.21
CA PHE A 300 23.79 -9.21 -4.11
C PHE A 300 23.35 -9.51 -2.67
N LYS A 301 23.91 -10.55 -2.04
CA LYS A 301 23.64 -10.95 -0.66
C LYS A 301 24.02 -9.84 0.33
N LEU A 302 25.19 -9.24 0.14
CA LEU A 302 25.68 -8.14 0.98
C LEU A 302 24.76 -6.91 0.91
N LEU A 303 24.30 -6.53 -0.29
CA LEU A 303 23.40 -5.40 -0.49
C LEU A 303 22.07 -5.61 0.25
N ILE A 304 21.47 -6.80 0.12
CA ILE A 304 20.24 -7.15 0.85
C ILE A 304 20.45 -7.04 2.36
N LYS A 305 21.52 -7.61 2.91
CA LYS A 305 21.81 -7.55 4.35
C LYS A 305 21.98 -6.12 4.85
N LYS A 306 22.70 -5.27 4.09
CA LYS A 306 22.83 -3.84 4.42
C LYS A 306 21.47 -3.14 4.46
N GLN A 307 20.62 -3.39 3.50
CA GLN A 307 19.29 -2.79 3.44
C GLN A 307 18.41 -3.27 4.58
N LEU A 308 18.39 -4.57 4.88
CA LEU A 308 17.61 -5.12 5.99
C LEU A 308 18.07 -4.55 7.34
N SER A 309 19.37 -4.48 7.59
CA SER A 309 19.91 -3.90 8.83
C SER A 309 19.61 -2.40 8.94
N ALA A 310 19.76 -1.64 7.85
CA ALA A 310 19.46 -0.20 7.86
C ALA A 310 17.98 0.06 8.09
N LEU A 311 17.08 -0.66 7.39
CA LEU A 311 15.64 -0.54 7.58
C LEU A 311 15.22 -0.96 9.00
N ALA A 312 15.79 -2.04 9.54
CA ALA A 312 15.50 -2.47 10.89
C ALA A 312 15.89 -1.39 11.91
N LEU A 313 17.08 -0.79 11.78
CA LEU A 313 17.53 0.28 12.69
C LEU A 313 16.63 1.51 12.65
N ILE A 314 16.37 2.04 11.44
CA ILE A 314 15.54 3.24 11.28
C ILE A 314 14.11 2.98 11.80
N ASN A 315 13.52 1.85 11.41
CA ASN A 315 12.15 1.53 11.82
C ASN A 315 12.03 1.17 13.30
N THR A 316 13.09 0.68 13.94
CA THR A 316 13.11 0.50 15.40
C THR A 316 13.05 1.87 16.10
N GLY A 317 13.79 2.86 15.62
CA GLY A 317 13.68 4.22 16.15
C GLY A 317 12.27 4.82 15.99
N VAL A 318 11.69 4.67 14.80
CA VAL A 318 10.31 5.14 14.55
C VAL A 318 9.30 4.37 15.41
N LEU A 319 9.48 3.05 15.59
CA LEU A 319 8.62 2.24 16.45
C LEU A 319 8.63 2.75 17.89
N ILE A 320 9.80 3.11 18.43
CA ILE A 320 9.88 3.65 19.79
C ILE A 320 9.08 4.95 19.90
N ILE A 321 9.25 5.88 18.95
CA ILE A 321 8.48 7.13 18.90
C ILE A 321 6.97 6.82 18.87
N PHE A 322 6.56 5.85 18.08
CA PHE A 322 5.15 5.46 17.98
C PHE A 322 4.61 4.87 19.28
N LEU A 323 5.41 4.06 19.98
CA LEU A 323 4.99 3.44 21.24
C LEU A 323 4.95 4.44 22.40
N THR A 324 5.91 5.36 22.46
CA THR A 324 5.99 6.36 23.56
C THR A 324 5.03 7.52 23.36
N ASN A 325 4.67 7.84 22.12
CA ASN A 325 3.85 9.00 21.75
C ASN A 325 2.58 8.60 20.99
N SER A 326 2.04 7.40 21.21
CA SER A 326 0.90 6.89 20.44
C SER A 326 -0.31 7.83 20.51
N GLU A 327 -0.67 8.29 21.71
CA GLU A 327 -1.79 9.20 21.95
C GLU A 327 -1.53 10.57 21.34
N ASN A 328 -0.38 11.20 21.63
CA ASN A 328 0.02 12.49 21.08
C ASN A 328 0.00 12.51 19.54
N ILE A 329 0.47 11.43 18.90
CA ILE A 329 0.49 11.31 17.43
C ILE A 329 -0.93 11.28 16.88
N ILE A 330 -1.81 10.46 17.46
CA ILE A 330 -3.20 10.33 17.01
C ILE A 330 -3.97 11.63 17.29
N GLU A 331 -3.77 12.26 18.45
CA GLU A 331 -4.33 13.56 18.80
C GLU A 331 -3.96 14.63 17.78
N ILE A 332 -2.66 14.82 17.54
CA ILE A 332 -2.15 15.83 16.60
C ILE A 332 -2.70 15.63 15.19
N ILE A 333 -2.81 14.38 14.75
CA ILE A 333 -3.22 14.07 13.38
C ILE A 333 -4.73 14.14 13.20
N TYR A 334 -5.52 13.58 14.14
CA TYR A 334 -6.94 13.31 13.91
C TYR A 334 -7.89 14.04 14.86
N GLN A 335 -7.52 14.39 16.11
CA GLN A 335 -8.45 14.92 17.12
C GLN A 335 -8.94 16.31 16.75
N ARG A 336 -9.96 16.35 15.89
CA ARG A 336 -10.67 17.56 15.48
C ARG A 336 -12.07 17.23 14.94
N GLY A 337 -12.99 18.21 15.01
CA GLY A 337 -14.35 18.04 14.54
C GLY A 337 -15.09 16.93 15.30
N LEU A 338 -15.56 15.92 14.59
CA LEU A 338 -16.27 14.77 15.17
C LEU A 338 -15.33 13.69 15.75
N PHE A 339 -14.03 13.78 15.49
CA PHE A 339 -13.05 12.85 16.08
C PHE A 339 -12.70 13.32 17.50
N SER A 340 -13.25 12.65 18.50
CA SER A 340 -13.18 13.02 19.92
C SER A 340 -11.89 12.55 20.61
N ALA A 341 -11.71 12.97 21.89
CA ALA A 341 -10.65 12.43 22.75
C ALA A 341 -10.85 10.93 23.06
N GLU A 342 -12.10 10.46 23.14
CA GLU A 342 -12.41 9.04 23.31
C GLU A 342 -11.96 8.24 22.07
N ASP A 343 -12.18 8.79 20.86
CA ASP A 343 -11.68 8.21 19.61
C ASP A 343 -10.16 8.18 19.60
N THR A 344 -9.49 9.22 20.11
CA THR A 344 -8.02 9.27 20.24
C THR A 344 -7.53 8.11 21.09
N ASN A 345 -8.10 7.89 22.28
CA ASN A 345 -7.73 6.80 23.18
C ASN A 345 -7.94 5.43 22.52
N ARG A 346 -9.07 5.25 21.85
CA ARG A 346 -9.41 4.00 21.17
C ARG A 346 -8.47 3.71 19.99
N VAL A 347 -8.18 4.71 19.17
CA VAL A 347 -7.30 4.55 18.01
C VAL A 347 -5.85 4.40 18.44
N SER A 348 -5.39 5.10 19.48
CA SER A 348 -4.02 5.00 19.98
C SER A 348 -3.69 3.63 20.58
N SER A 349 -4.65 2.98 21.28
CA SER A 349 -4.47 1.62 21.80
C SER A 349 -4.25 0.61 20.66
N ILE A 350 -5.04 0.68 19.59
CA ILE A 350 -4.86 -0.13 18.39
C ILE A 350 -3.57 0.25 17.66
N PHE A 351 -3.22 1.56 17.59
CA PHE A 351 -2.02 2.04 16.94
C PHE A 351 -0.74 1.51 17.57
N MET A 352 -0.68 1.41 18.91
CA MET A 352 0.46 0.78 19.60
C MET A 352 0.71 -0.66 19.10
N VAL A 353 -0.35 -1.44 18.90
CA VAL A 353 -0.22 -2.82 18.38
C VAL A 353 0.18 -2.81 16.91
N VAL A 354 -0.50 -2.01 16.09
CA VAL A 354 -0.26 -1.93 14.64
C VAL A 354 1.13 -1.40 14.31
N ALA A 355 1.71 -0.54 15.17
CA ALA A 355 3.06 -0.01 15.03
C ALA A 355 4.13 -1.12 14.97
N PHE A 356 3.93 -2.26 15.66
CA PHE A 356 4.83 -3.41 15.53
C PHE A 356 4.85 -4.01 14.12
N GLY A 357 3.87 -3.73 13.28
CA GLY A 357 3.85 -4.09 11.86
C GLY A 357 4.84 -3.30 11.00
N LEU A 358 5.34 -2.15 11.48
CA LEU A 358 6.28 -1.29 10.76
C LEU A 358 7.53 -2.03 10.28
N ILE A 359 8.11 -2.85 11.15
CA ILE A 359 9.33 -3.61 10.85
C ILE A 359 9.06 -4.69 9.79
N PRO A 360 8.11 -5.64 9.98
CA PRO A 360 7.86 -6.68 8.98
C PRO A 360 7.36 -6.10 7.64
N TRP A 361 6.52 -5.08 7.60
CA TRP A 361 6.14 -4.42 6.35
C TRP A 361 7.35 -3.85 5.60
N SER A 362 8.28 -3.21 6.32
CA SER A 362 9.48 -2.62 5.72
C SER A 362 10.46 -3.68 5.22
N LEU A 363 10.73 -4.71 6.01
CA LEU A 363 11.65 -5.79 5.62
C LEU A 363 11.11 -6.58 4.42
N ASN A 364 9.80 -6.82 4.37
CA ASN A 364 9.15 -7.51 3.25
C ASN A 364 9.30 -6.76 1.93
N GLN A 365 9.46 -5.43 1.92
CA GLN A 365 9.75 -4.68 0.69
C GLN A 365 11.06 -5.14 0.02
N ILE A 366 12.05 -5.57 0.79
CA ILE A 366 13.34 -6.03 0.27
C ILE A 366 13.34 -7.55 0.04
N ILE A 367 12.80 -8.32 0.99
CA ILE A 367 12.80 -9.79 0.95
C ILE A 367 12.02 -10.30 -0.27
N THR A 368 10.82 -9.78 -0.51
CA THR A 368 10.00 -10.19 -1.67
C THR A 368 10.66 -9.83 -3.00
N ARG A 369 11.33 -8.66 -3.08
CA ARG A 369 12.10 -8.30 -4.28
C ARG A 369 13.28 -9.23 -4.51
N ALA A 370 13.95 -9.68 -3.46
CA ALA A 370 15.03 -10.65 -3.57
C ALA A 370 14.54 -11.99 -4.13
N TYR A 371 13.34 -12.45 -3.76
CA TYR A 371 12.70 -13.61 -4.38
C TYR A 371 12.35 -13.34 -5.85
N TYR A 372 11.83 -12.16 -6.18
CA TYR A 372 11.42 -11.81 -7.55
C TYR A 372 12.62 -11.73 -8.50
N VAL A 373 13.75 -11.17 -8.07
CA VAL A 373 14.99 -11.15 -8.84
C VAL A 373 15.46 -12.57 -9.16
N GLN A 374 15.29 -13.52 -8.24
CA GLN A 374 15.59 -14.94 -8.42
C GLN A 374 14.52 -15.70 -9.23
N LYS A 375 13.49 -15.00 -9.76
CA LYS A 375 12.33 -15.60 -10.47
C LYS A 375 11.52 -16.59 -9.64
N ASN A 376 11.67 -16.57 -8.32
CA ASN A 376 10.91 -17.40 -7.38
C ASN A 376 9.69 -16.66 -6.85
N TYR A 377 8.69 -16.43 -7.71
CA TYR A 377 7.49 -15.66 -7.39
C TYR A 377 6.52 -16.45 -6.50
N TRP A 378 6.45 -17.76 -6.68
CA TRP A 378 5.44 -18.59 -6.04
C TRP A 378 5.68 -18.85 -4.54
N PHE A 379 6.94 -18.89 -4.10
CA PHE A 379 7.22 -19.18 -2.71
C PHE A 379 6.63 -18.12 -1.75
N PRO A 380 6.82 -16.80 -1.94
CA PRO A 380 6.15 -15.79 -1.12
C PRO A 380 4.62 -15.89 -1.17
N VAL A 381 4.05 -16.24 -2.33
CA VAL A 381 2.61 -16.42 -2.51
C VAL A 381 2.09 -17.57 -1.64
N TRP A 382 2.71 -18.74 -1.71
CA TRP A 382 2.30 -19.89 -0.91
C TRP A 382 2.43 -19.65 0.59
N VAL A 383 3.55 -19.08 1.02
CA VAL A 383 3.77 -18.74 2.44
C VAL A 383 2.70 -17.77 2.92
N GLY A 384 2.47 -16.68 2.19
CA GLY A 384 1.43 -15.71 2.53
C GLY A 384 0.03 -16.32 2.59
N THR A 385 -0.33 -17.16 1.61
CA THR A 385 -1.64 -17.84 1.58
C THR A 385 -1.84 -18.76 2.79
N ILE A 386 -0.85 -19.61 3.09
CA ILE A 386 -0.94 -20.54 4.23
C ILE A 386 -1.08 -19.77 5.54
N ILE A 387 -0.26 -18.73 5.75
CA ILE A 387 -0.33 -17.90 6.96
C ILE A 387 -1.68 -17.20 7.06
N THR A 388 -2.20 -16.66 5.96
CA THR A 388 -3.54 -16.07 5.93
C THR A 388 -4.62 -17.05 6.36
N LEU A 389 -4.60 -18.28 5.83
CA LEU A 389 -5.58 -19.31 6.20
C LEU A 389 -5.48 -19.67 7.70
N ILE A 390 -4.27 -19.80 8.23
CA ILE A 390 -4.04 -20.03 9.66
C ILE A 390 -4.57 -18.84 10.47
N THR A 391 -4.30 -17.60 10.04
CA THR A 391 -4.78 -16.39 10.71
C THR A 391 -6.32 -16.35 10.76
N ILE A 392 -7.00 -16.68 9.66
CA ILE A 392 -8.46 -16.78 9.61
C ILE A 392 -8.98 -17.81 10.63
N LEU A 393 -8.34 -18.97 10.72
CA LEU A 393 -8.73 -19.99 11.69
C LEU A 393 -8.57 -19.50 13.13
N ILE A 394 -7.45 -18.85 13.45
CA ILE A 394 -7.20 -18.29 14.79
C ILE A 394 -8.25 -17.21 15.13
N LEU A 395 -8.51 -16.28 14.20
CA LEU A 395 -9.50 -15.21 14.40
C LEU A 395 -10.92 -15.76 14.64
N LYS A 396 -11.28 -16.89 14.00
CA LYS A 396 -12.59 -17.54 14.20
C LYS A 396 -12.73 -18.24 15.54
N ILE A 397 -11.64 -18.72 16.12
CA ILE A 397 -11.66 -19.51 17.37
C ILE A 397 -11.55 -18.58 18.60
N LEU A 398 -11.11 -17.34 18.41
CA LEU A 398 -10.87 -16.42 19.51
C LEU A 398 -12.16 -16.11 20.27
N SER A 399 -12.16 -16.39 21.57
CA SER A 399 -13.23 -16.03 22.48
C SER A 399 -13.05 -14.60 22.99
N ASN A 400 -14.13 -13.82 23.07
CA ASN A 400 -14.14 -12.42 23.51
C ASN A 400 -13.16 -11.52 22.73
N PRO A 401 -13.31 -11.42 21.40
CA PRO A 401 -12.41 -10.62 20.58
C PRO A 401 -12.55 -9.13 20.88
N SER A 402 -11.41 -8.41 20.87
CA SER A 402 -11.35 -6.95 20.85
C SER A 402 -10.60 -6.47 19.61
N GLY A 403 -10.67 -5.15 19.32
CA GLY A 403 -9.90 -4.56 18.22
C GLY A 403 -8.41 -4.82 18.35
N GLU A 404 -7.88 -4.68 19.58
CA GLU A 404 -6.47 -4.91 19.89
C GLU A 404 -6.10 -6.39 19.71
N SER A 405 -6.93 -7.33 20.18
CA SER A 405 -6.63 -8.77 20.04
C SER A 405 -6.58 -9.20 18.58
N TYR A 406 -7.50 -8.70 17.74
CA TYR A 406 -7.44 -8.93 16.30
C TYR A 406 -6.23 -8.29 15.66
N ALA A 407 -5.89 -7.06 16.05
CA ALA A 407 -4.67 -6.41 15.59
C ALA A 407 -3.41 -7.21 15.96
N VAL A 408 -3.31 -7.72 17.20
CA VAL A 408 -2.18 -8.56 17.65
C VAL A 408 -2.05 -9.81 16.78
N ILE A 409 -3.13 -10.53 16.51
CA ILE A 409 -3.10 -11.76 15.69
C ILE A 409 -2.64 -11.43 14.27
N ILE A 410 -3.21 -10.38 13.65
CA ILE A 410 -2.88 -9.98 12.28
C ILE A 410 -1.43 -9.50 12.18
N ILE A 411 -0.97 -8.66 13.10
CA ILE A 411 0.43 -8.18 13.10
C ILE A 411 1.40 -9.32 13.39
N SER A 412 1.06 -10.25 14.29
CA SER A 412 1.87 -11.44 14.54
C SER A 412 1.99 -12.32 13.29
N SER A 413 0.93 -12.44 12.49
CA SER A 413 0.97 -13.17 11.22
C SER A 413 1.95 -12.54 10.21
N LEU A 414 2.06 -11.22 10.16
CA LEU A 414 3.05 -10.52 9.35
C LEU A 414 4.48 -10.81 9.79
N TRP A 415 4.72 -10.88 11.10
CA TRP A 415 6.02 -11.27 11.65
C TRP A 415 6.37 -12.70 11.27
N VAL A 416 5.45 -13.64 11.44
CA VAL A 416 5.65 -15.05 11.05
C VAL A 416 5.95 -15.16 9.56
N ASN A 417 5.20 -14.45 8.71
CA ASN A 417 5.45 -14.40 7.26
C ASN A 417 6.87 -13.90 6.95
N THR A 418 7.27 -12.79 7.55
CA THR A 418 8.59 -12.18 7.34
C THR A 418 9.71 -13.10 7.80
N LEU A 419 9.55 -13.75 8.97
CA LEU A 419 10.52 -14.69 9.51
C LEU A 419 10.67 -15.92 8.61
N ILE A 420 9.58 -16.53 8.15
CA ILE A 420 9.60 -17.68 7.24
C ILE A 420 10.27 -17.30 5.92
N LEU A 421 9.85 -16.19 5.30
CA LEU A 421 10.46 -15.74 4.04
C LEU A 421 11.95 -15.46 4.21
N SER A 422 12.35 -14.81 5.30
CA SER A 422 13.76 -14.53 5.59
C SER A 422 14.58 -15.81 5.81
N PHE A 423 14.04 -16.77 6.53
CA PHE A 423 14.72 -18.04 6.86
C PHE A 423 14.94 -18.92 5.63
N PHE A 424 13.95 -18.99 4.73
CA PHE A 424 14.03 -19.80 3.53
C PHE A 424 14.69 -19.09 2.34
N LEU A 425 14.98 -17.79 2.43
CA LEU A 425 15.68 -17.08 1.37
C LEU A 425 17.14 -17.55 1.28
N LYS A 426 17.43 -18.29 0.21
CA LYS A 426 18.77 -18.77 -0.13
C LYS A 426 19.33 -17.99 -1.32
N ILE A 427 20.62 -17.71 -1.28
CA ILE A 427 21.40 -17.08 -2.35
C ILE A 427 22.66 -17.93 -2.52
N LYS A 428 22.87 -18.51 -3.72
CA LYS A 428 24.00 -19.39 -4.01
C LYS A 428 24.07 -20.59 -3.02
N ASN A 429 22.94 -21.23 -2.74
CA ASN A 429 22.75 -22.30 -1.75
C ASN A 429 23.00 -21.92 -0.28
N ASP A 430 23.46 -20.72 0.02
CA ASP A 430 23.62 -20.21 1.37
C ASP A 430 22.36 -19.47 1.85
N ARG A 431 22.04 -19.61 3.12
CA ARG A 431 20.95 -18.82 3.74
C ARG A 431 21.31 -17.34 3.78
N LEU A 432 20.31 -16.47 3.58
CA LEU A 432 20.48 -15.04 3.76
C LEU A 432 20.84 -14.70 5.20
N ILE A 433 20.13 -15.30 6.15
CA ILE A 433 20.36 -15.08 7.59
C ILE A 433 21.63 -15.81 8.00
N ASP A 434 22.63 -15.04 8.42
CA ASP A 434 23.84 -15.53 9.05
C ASP A 434 23.96 -15.00 10.50
N ARG A 435 24.94 -15.51 11.23
CA ARG A 435 25.21 -15.08 12.61
C ARG A 435 25.42 -13.56 12.74
N ASN A 436 26.05 -12.94 11.76
CA ASN A 436 26.33 -11.50 11.82
C ASN A 436 25.08 -10.66 11.65
N LEU A 437 24.16 -11.06 10.75
CA LEU A 437 22.88 -10.37 10.56
C LEU A 437 22.00 -10.52 11.83
N LEU A 438 21.99 -11.71 12.44
CA LEU A 438 21.29 -11.93 13.70
C LEU A 438 21.87 -11.08 14.83
N LEU A 439 23.20 -10.96 14.90
CA LEU A 439 23.86 -10.08 15.89
C LEU A 439 23.54 -8.60 15.64
N ASP A 440 23.47 -8.15 14.39
CA ASP A 440 23.05 -6.79 14.08
C ASP A 440 21.60 -6.56 14.51
N PHE A 441 20.68 -7.47 14.23
CA PHE A 441 19.28 -7.36 14.70
C PHE A 441 19.17 -7.38 16.24
N LEU A 442 19.94 -8.23 16.92
CA LEU A 442 19.97 -8.23 18.38
C LEU A 442 20.46 -6.89 18.95
N LYS A 443 21.53 -6.33 18.37
CA LYS A 443 22.04 -5.01 18.76
C LYS A 443 21.02 -3.91 18.53
N ILE A 444 20.33 -3.92 17.37
CA ILE A 444 19.27 -2.98 17.06
C ILE A 444 18.12 -3.09 18.07
N PHE A 445 17.72 -4.30 18.41
CA PHE A 445 16.69 -4.55 19.43
C PHE A 445 17.10 -4.01 20.81
N LEU A 446 18.35 -4.26 21.24
CA LEU A 446 18.86 -3.73 22.51
C LEU A 446 18.93 -2.20 22.53
N VAL A 447 19.38 -1.57 21.43
CA VAL A 447 19.34 -0.11 21.28
C VAL A 447 17.90 0.41 21.39
N GLY A 448 16.97 -0.31 20.78
CA GLY A 448 15.55 0.00 20.85
C GLY A 448 15.01 -0.08 22.29
N LEU A 449 15.29 -1.15 23.00
CA LEU A 449 14.88 -1.30 24.41
C LEU A 449 15.46 -0.20 25.30
N ILE A 450 16.74 0.13 25.14
CA ILE A 450 17.39 1.21 25.89
C ILE A 450 16.70 2.54 25.57
N GLY A 451 16.45 2.84 24.28
CA GLY A 451 15.78 4.07 23.85
C GLY A 451 14.38 4.21 24.46
N TYR A 452 13.58 3.14 24.38
CA TYR A 452 12.26 3.09 24.97
C TYR A 452 12.28 3.35 26.49
N PHE A 453 13.18 2.66 27.19
CA PHE A 453 13.35 2.82 28.64
C PHE A 453 13.79 4.25 29.03
N LEU A 454 14.71 4.85 28.25
CA LEU A 454 15.19 6.21 28.53
C LEU A 454 14.08 7.25 28.32
N ILE A 455 13.26 7.13 27.28
CA ILE A 455 12.16 8.07 27.05
C ILE A 455 11.12 7.98 28.17
N ILE A 456 10.71 6.78 28.56
CA ILE A 456 9.69 6.60 29.62
C ILE A 456 10.17 7.18 30.95
N ASN A 457 11.46 7.06 31.27
CA ASN A 457 11.97 7.49 32.58
C ASN A 457 12.48 8.94 32.58
N PHE A 458 12.92 9.47 31.45
CA PHE A 458 13.57 10.79 31.33
C PHE A 458 12.94 11.68 30.26
N GLY A 459 11.83 11.27 29.67
CA GLY A 459 11.11 12.05 28.66
C GLY A 459 10.62 13.41 29.20
N PHE A 460 10.45 14.37 28.32
CA PHE A 460 10.06 15.72 28.65
C PHE A 460 8.53 15.86 28.56
N TYR A 461 7.85 15.91 29.71
CA TYR A 461 6.38 15.89 29.79
C TYR A 461 5.73 17.28 30.06
N SER A 462 6.41 18.39 29.78
CA SER A 462 5.93 19.70 30.23
C SER A 462 5.50 20.68 29.14
N GLY A 463 5.50 20.30 27.86
CA GLY A 463 5.32 21.23 26.74
C GLY A 463 4.06 21.01 25.88
N GLY A 464 3.22 20.03 26.19
CA GLY A 464 2.10 19.61 25.36
C GLY A 464 2.51 18.63 24.23
N PRO A 465 1.51 17.96 23.58
CA PRO A 465 1.72 16.80 22.70
C PRO A 465 2.72 17.03 21.57
N PHE A 466 2.73 18.22 20.99
CA PHE A 466 3.61 18.56 19.87
C PHE A 466 5.08 18.72 20.30
N PHE A 467 5.34 19.35 21.44
CA PHE A 467 6.69 19.55 21.95
C PHE A 467 7.30 18.25 22.47
N GLU A 468 6.51 17.42 23.14
CA GLU A 468 6.91 16.08 23.58
C GLU A 468 7.33 15.22 22.38
N LEU A 469 6.51 15.18 21.33
CA LEU A 469 6.83 14.43 20.11
C LEU A 469 8.12 14.92 19.45
N ILE A 470 8.36 16.23 19.37
CA ILE A 470 9.58 16.78 18.77
C ILE A 470 10.79 16.39 19.62
N PHE A 471 10.71 16.54 20.94
CA PHE A 471 11.81 16.24 21.85
C PHE A 471 12.18 14.76 21.78
N ASP A 472 11.21 13.87 21.88
CA ASP A 472 11.45 12.43 21.83
C ASP A 472 12.00 11.99 20.46
N THR A 473 11.50 12.60 19.38
CA THR A 473 12.02 12.35 18.02
C THR A 473 13.49 12.76 17.91
N PHE A 474 13.86 13.93 18.42
CA PHE A 474 15.24 14.39 18.45
C PHE A 474 16.13 13.50 19.31
N PHE A 475 15.66 13.09 20.47
CA PHE A 475 16.38 12.20 21.38
C PHE A 475 16.63 10.81 20.75
N ILE A 476 15.64 10.21 20.11
CA ILE A 476 15.79 8.96 19.38
C ILE A 476 16.77 9.10 18.22
N PHE A 477 16.71 10.22 17.49
CA PHE A 477 17.66 10.48 16.41
C PHE A 477 19.10 10.51 16.93
N LEU A 478 19.35 11.17 18.06
CA LEU A 478 20.67 11.19 18.71
C LEU A 478 21.09 9.78 19.17
N LEU A 479 20.18 9.01 19.75
CA LEU A 479 20.47 7.61 20.15
C LEU A 479 20.84 6.74 18.96
N ILE A 480 20.14 6.86 17.82
CA ILE A 480 20.48 6.14 16.59
C ILE A 480 21.88 6.56 16.10
N LEU A 481 22.19 7.85 16.08
CA LEU A 481 23.52 8.34 15.70
C LEU A 481 24.61 7.81 16.64
N MET A 482 24.40 7.87 17.94
CA MET A 482 25.34 7.31 18.92
C MET A 482 25.51 5.81 18.76
N SER A 483 24.42 5.06 18.50
CA SER A 483 24.48 3.64 18.26
C SER A 483 25.30 3.28 17.02
N LEU A 484 25.22 4.06 15.95
CA LEU A 484 26.03 3.89 14.76
C LEU A 484 27.52 4.14 15.00
N LEU A 485 27.86 5.02 15.94
CA LEU A 485 29.24 5.36 16.31
C LEU A 485 29.84 4.35 17.28
N VAL A 486 29.07 3.91 18.28
CA VAL A 486 29.53 3.09 19.40
C VAL A 486 29.34 1.59 19.14
N VAL A 487 28.16 1.22 18.62
CA VAL A 487 27.79 -0.17 18.35
C VAL A 487 28.24 -0.53 16.94
N LYS A 488 29.42 -1.13 16.81
CA LYS A 488 29.93 -1.61 15.50
C LYS A 488 28.97 -2.65 14.91
N MET A 489 28.07 -2.21 14.05
CA MET A 489 27.19 -3.09 13.26
C MET A 489 27.89 -3.46 11.97
N LYS A 490 27.92 -4.77 11.63
CA LYS A 490 28.72 -5.25 10.50
C LYS A 490 28.22 -4.70 9.16
N TYR A 491 26.89 -4.59 9.00
CA TYR A 491 26.28 -4.20 7.73
C TYR A 491 25.90 -2.72 7.63
N ILE A 492 26.01 -1.92 8.72
CA ILE A 492 25.66 -0.48 8.75
C ILE A 492 26.92 0.40 8.90
N ASN A 493 28.12 -0.14 8.80
CA ASN A 493 29.34 0.63 9.06
C ASN A 493 29.59 1.69 7.97
N LEU A 494 29.43 2.98 8.31
CA LEU A 494 29.63 4.13 7.40
C LEU A 494 31.10 4.34 6.94
N LYS A 495 32.04 3.64 7.56
CA LYS A 495 33.50 3.84 7.32
C LYS A 495 34.11 2.94 6.25
N ARG A 496 33.36 2.08 5.55
CA ARG A 496 33.91 1.19 4.50
C ARG A 496 33.16 1.32 3.17
N THR A 497 33.25 2.48 2.56
CA THR A 497 33.14 2.64 1.11
C THR A 497 34.45 3.28 0.62
N ARG A 498 35.47 2.50 0.49
CA ARG A 498 36.60 2.72 -0.41
C ARG A 498 36.85 1.49 -1.24
#